data_6313019839ad96dc3274c5072f0b2f68
#
_entry.id   6313019839ad96dc3274c5072f0b2f68
#
_cell.length_a   1.000
_cell.length_b   1.000
_cell.length_c   1.000
_cell.angle_alpha   90.00
_cell.angle_beta   90.00
_cell.angle_gamma   90.00
#
_symmetry.space_group_name_H-M   'P 1'
#
loop_
_entity.id
_entity.type
_entity.pdbx_description
1 polymer ?
#
loop_
_entity_poly.entity_id
_entity_poly.type
_entity_poly.pdbx_seq_one_letter_code
_entity_poly.pdbx_strand_id
1 'polypeptide(L)'
;MNNPDIRRIERETLARWKHAFEPDPTDGEKFYLTVAYPYPSGAMHVGHGRTYIAPDVIARFWRMRGRTVLYPMAFHVTGAPVIGISKRIARGDPKALSLYRDLYKVPDDVLARF
;
A
#
# COMPACT_ATOMS: atom_id res chain seq x y z
N MET A 1 22.57 -0.56 -8.29
CA MET A 1 22.65 0.31 -9.49
C MET A 1 21.65 1.45 -9.30
N ASN A 2 22.14 2.66 -9.01
CA ASN A 2 21.32 3.87 -8.94
C ASN A 2 21.42 4.59 -10.27
N ASN A 3 20.60 4.21 -11.24
CA ASN A 3 20.50 4.98 -12.48
C ASN A 3 19.57 6.19 -12.24
N PRO A 4 20.09 7.44 -12.27
CA PRO A 4 19.30 8.65 -12.04
C PRO A 4 18.15 8.80 -13.05
N ASP A 5 18.31 8.28 -14.27
CA ASP A 5 17.27 8.34 -15.30
C ASP A 5 16.07 7.46 -14.98
N ILE A 6 16.26 6.26 -14.42
CA ILE A 6 15.17 5.39 -14.00
C ILE A 6 14.35 6.05 -12.90
N ARG A 7 15.01 6.61 -11.90
CA ARG A 7 14.31 7.32 -10.80
C ARG A 7 13.53 8.55 -11.28
N ARG A 8 14.03 9.25 -12.28
CA ARG A 8 13.31 10.36 -12.90
C ARG A 8 12.07 9.87 -13.62
N ILE A 9 12.20 8.84 -14.46
CA ILE A 9 11.09 8.22 -15.19
C ILE A 9 10.01 7.71 -14.22
N GLU A 10 10.41 7.03 -13.14
CA GLU A 10 9.47 6.57 -12.10
C GLU A 10 8.65 7.72 -11.51
N ARG A 11 9.31 8.80 -11.08
CA ARG A 11 8.62 9.96 -10.50
C ARG A 11 7.66 10.62 -11.48
N GLU A 12 8.11 10.83 -12.72
CA GLU A 12 7.28 11.46 -13.77
C GLU A 12 6.09 10.56 -14.13
N THR A 13 6.27 9.25 -14.15
CA THR A 13 5.21 8.28 -14.41
C THR A 13 4.20 8.26 -13.27
N LEU A 14 4.65 8.19 -12.01
CA LEU A 14 3.77 8.22 -10.84
C LEU A 14 2.97 9.53 -10.77
N ALA A 15 3.59 10.67 -11.08
CA ALA A 15 2.89 11.95 -11.12
C ALA A 15 1.75 11.97 -12.17
N ARG A 16 1.98 11.38 -13.34
CA ARG A 16 0.95 11.23 -14.39
C ARG A 16 -0.16 10.26 -14.00
N TRP A 17 0.16 9.26 -13.19
CA TRP A 17 -0.79 8.23 -12.78
C TRP A 17 -1.66 8.59 -11.58
N LYS A 18 -1.44 9.74 -10.96
CA LYS A 18 -2.12 10.13 -9.73
C LYS A 18 -3.64 9.91 -9.76
N HIS A 19 -4.27 10.16 -10.90
CA HIS A 19 -5.72 9.99 -11.12
C HIS A 19 -6.07 9.05 -12.28
N ALA A 20 -5.07 8.42 -12.91
CA ALA A 20 -5.26 7.64 -14.14
C ALA A 20 -6.11 6.38 -13.96
N PHE A 21 -6.30 5.93 -12.71
CA PHE A 21 -7.00 4.69 -12.39
C PHE A 21 -8.23 4.90 -11.50
N GLU A 22 -8.65 6.15 -11.31
CA GLU A 22 -9.89 6.46 -10.62
C GLU A 22 -11.07 5.99 -11.51
N PRO A 23 -11.96 5.13 -10.97
CA PRO A 23 -13.07 4.63 -11.77
C PRO A 23 -14.14 5.71 -11.92
N ASP A 24 -14.61 5.94 -13.14
CA ASP A 24 -15.80 6.73 -13.38
C ASP A 24 -17.04 5.87 -13.09
N PRO A 25 -17.86 6.21 -12.07
CA PRO A 25 -19.06 5.44 -11.76
C PRO A 25 -20.15 5.52 -12.84
N THR A 26 -20.06 6.48 -13.77
CA THR A 26 -21.05 6.71 -14.83
C THR A 26 -20.69 6.03 -16.14
N ASP A 27 -19.42 5.64 -16.35
CA ASP A 27 -18.91 5.12 -17.61
C ASP A 27 -18.76 3.59 -17.61
N GLY A 28 -19.09 2.97 -18.74
CA GLY A 28 -18.76 1.61 -19.14
C GLY A 28 -19.27 0.47 -18.28
N GLU A 29 -18.94 -0.74 -18.70
CA GLU A 29 -19.18 -1.97 -17.93
C GLU A 29 -18.26 -2.02 -16.72
N LYS A 30 -18.84 -2.30 -15.55
CA LYS A 30 -18.12 -2.28 -14.27
C LYS A 30 -17.40 -3.59 -13.98
N PHE A 31 -16.19 -3.50 -13.44
CA PHE A 31 -15.46 -4.65 -12.90
C PHE A 31 -14.91 -4.29 -11.53
N TYR A 32 -15.30 -5.04 -10.51
CA TYR A 32 -14.82 -4.87 -9.14
C TYR A 32 -13.88 -6.00 -8.76
N LEU A 33 -12.75 -5.65 -8.18
CA LEU A 33 -11.74 -6.58 -7.70
C LEU A 33 -11.25 -6.13 -6.33
N THR A 34 -11.14 -7.04 -5.40
CA THR A 34 -10.62 -6.75 -4.05
C THR A 34 -9.63 -7.82 -3.59
N VAL A 35 -8.81 -7.46 -2.62
CA VAL A 35 -7.85 -8.34 -1.93
C VAL A 35 -7.91 -8.11 -0.44
N ALA A 36 -7.34 -9.04 0.33
CA ALA A 36 -7.13 -8.84 1.75
C ALA A 36 -6.14 -7.68 1.96
N TYR A 37 -6.54 -6.65 2.71
CA TYR A 37 -5.69 -5.51 3.00
C TYR A 37 -4.60 -5.88 4.01
N PRO A 38 -3.38 -5.36 3.85
CA PRO A 38 -2.29 -5.62 4.78
C PRO A 38 -2.50 -4.89 6.11
N TYR A 39 -1.95 -5.47 7.17
CA TYR A 39 -1.79 -4.78 8.45
C TYR A 39 -0.52 -3.91 8.42
N PRO A 40 -0.52 -2.71 9.04
CA PRO A 40 0.67 -1.89 9.19
C PRO A 40 1.56 -2.40 10.35
N SER A 41 1.67 -3.71 10.52
CA SER A 41 2.37 -4.36 11.64
C SER A 41 3.79 -4.84 11.31
N GLY A 42 4.24 -4.66 10.08
CA GLY A 42 5.55 -5.09 9.61
C GLY A 42 5.85 -4.67 8.18
N ALA A 43 7.12 -4.78 7.78
CA ALA A 43 7.53 -4.52 6.41
C ALA A 43 6.86 -5.50 5.43
N MET A 44 6.53 -5.02 4.25
CA MET A 44 6.03 -5.89 3.18
C MET A 44 7.15 -6.82 2.69
N HIS A 45 6.78 -8.03 2.35
CA HIS A 45 7.67 -9.05 1.80
C HIS A 45 7.12 -9.59 0.46
N VAL A 46 7.87 -10.48 -0.19
CA VAL A 46 7.52 -11.03 -1.52
C VAL A 46 6.12 -11.67 -1.56
N GLY A 47 5.65 -12.25 -0.45
CA GLY A 47 4.30 -12.79 -0.35
C GLY A 47 3.22 -11.72 -0.54
N HIS A 48 3.40 -10.53 0.04
CA HIS A 48 2.51 -9.38 -0.21
C HIS A 48 2.58 -8.94 -1.68
N GLY A 49 3.78 -8.93 -2.28
CA GLY A 49 3.93 -8.64 -3.71
C GLY A 49 3.05 -9.55 -4.56
N ARG A 50 3.09 -10.86 -4.33
CA ARG A 50 2.23 -11.82 -5.03
C ARG A 50 0.74 -11.53 -4.84
N THR A 51 0.32 -11.20 -3.61
CA THR A 51 -1.08 -10.92 -3.27
C THR A 51 -1.62 -9.71 -4.02
N TYR A 52 -0.80 -8.67 -4.23
CA TYR A 52 -1.26 -7.41 -4.81
C TYR A 52 -0.97 -7.28 -6.31
N ILE A 53 0.14 -7.84 -6.80
CA ILE A 53 0.52 -7.76 -8.21
C ILE A 53 -0.38 -8.64 -9.09
N ALA A 54 -0.72 -9.86 -8.65
CA ALA A 54 -1.55 -10.74 -9.46
C ALA A 54 -2.94 -10.16 -9.76
N PRO A 55 -3.68 -9.61 -8.78
CA PRO A 55 -4.92 -8.89 -9.06
C PRO A 55 -4.72 -7.59 -9.87
N ASP A 56 -3.60 -6.88 -9.70
CA ASP A 56 -3.31 -5.69 -10.52
C ASP A 56 -3.18 -6.02 -12.00
N VAL A 57 -2.57 -7.15 -12.34
CA VAL A 57 -2.53 -7.65 -13.72
C VAL A 57 -3.95 -7.85 -14.28
N ILE A 58 -4.85 -8.44 -13.50
CA ILE A 58 -6.25 -8.65 -13.89
C ILE A 58 -6.96 -7.30 -14.04
N ALA A 59 -6.76 -6.38 -13.11
CA ALA A 59 -7.34 -5.04 -13.18
C ALA A 59 -6.90 -4.28 -14.44
N ARG A 60 -5.59 -4.33 -14.76
CA ARG A 60 -5.03 -3.73 -15.99
C ARG A 60 -5.59 -4.38 -17.25
N PHE A 61 -5.70 -5.70 -17.27
CA PHE A 61 -6.29 -6.43 -18.39
C PHE A 61 -7.72 -5.94 -18.68
N TRP A 62 -8.57 -5.83 -17.67
CA TRP A 62 -9.96 -5.39 -17.85
C TRP A 62 -10.06 -3.90 -18.23
N ARG A 63 -9.15 -3.03 -17.73
CA ARG A 63 -9.06 -1.64 -18.22
C ARG A 63 -8.71 -1.58 -19.71
N MET A 64 -7.75 -2.39 -20.17
CA MET A 64 -7.42 -2.47 -21.59
C MET A 64 -8.56 -3.02 -22.45
N ARG A 65 -9.48 -3.77 -21.84
CA ARG A 65 -10.72 -4.24 -22.49
C ARG A 65 -11.87 -3.22 -22.44
N GLY A 66 -11.62 -2.00 -21.97
CA GLY A 66 -12.58 -0.91 -21.93
C GLY A 66 -13.56 -0.97 -20.75
N ARG A 67 -13.27 -1.75 -19.69
CA ARG A 67 -14.11 -1.75 -18.49
C ARG A 67 -13.66 -0.68 -17.49
N THR A 68 -14.64 -0.11 -16.80
CA THR A 68 -14.36 0.72 -15.62
C THR A 68 -14.04 -0.19 -14.42
N VAL A 69 -12.79 -0.17 -14.00
CA VAL A 69 -12.29 -1.10 -12.97
C VAL A 69 -12.07 -0.39 -11.64
N LEU A 70 -12.75 -0.86 -10.60
CA LEU A 70 -12.46 -0.51 -9.21
C LEU A 70 -11.63 -1.61 -8.55
N TYR A 71 -10.36 -1.29 -8.25
CA TYR A 71 -9.44 -2.11 -7.47
C TYR A 71 -8.91 -1.29 -6.29
N PRO A 72 -9.65 -1.23 -5.17
CA PRO A 72 -9.25 -0.43 -4.03
C PRO A 72 -8.09 -1.08 -3.26
N MET A 73 -7.21 -0.25 -2.71
CA MET A 73 -6.14 -0.65 -1.80
C MET A 73 -6.20 0.19 -0.53
N ALA A 74 -6.10 -0.47 0.61
CA ALA A 74 -6.11 0.17 1.93
C ALA A 74 -5.26 -0.61 2.93
N PHE A 75 -5.22 -0.16 4.19
CA PHE A 75 -4.64 -0.90 5.30
C PHE A 75 -5.71 -1.33 6.29
N HIS A 76 -5.55 -2.54 6.83
CA HIS A 76 -6.40 -3.01 7.91
C HIS A 76 -5.84 -2.49 9.25
N VAL A 77 -6.46 -1.44 9.78
CA VAL A 77 -5.95 -0.71 10.95
C VAL A 77 -6.64 -1.09 12.27
N THR A 78 -7.28 -2.25 12.32
CA THR A 78 -7.98 -2.76 13.52
C THR A 78 -7.58 -4.20 13.84
N GLY A 79 -7.97 -4.68 15.02
CA GLY A 79 -7.78 -6.07 15.41
C GLY A 79 -6.46 -6.38 16.12
N ALA A 80 -6.30 -7.64 16.49
CA ALA A 80 -5.20 -8.13 17.33
C ALA A 80 -3.79 -7.79 16.81
N PRO A 81 -3.48 -7.85 15.50
CA PRO A 81 -2.15 -7.49 15.00
C PRO A 81 -1.79 -6.03 15.28
N VAL A 82 -2.75 -5.10 15.14
CA VAL A 82 -2.53 -3.66 15.40
C VAL A 82 -2.37 -3.41 16.90
N ILE A 83 -3.23 -4.01 17.72
CA ILE A 83 -3.12 -3.93 19.18
C ILE A 83 -1.78 -4.52 19.65
N GLY A 84 -1.36 -5.63 19.06
CA GLY A 84 -0.08 -6.28 19.39
C GLY A 84 1.12 -5.37 19.13
N ILE A 85 1.15 -4.69 17.99
CA ILE A 85 2.27 -3.78 17.67
C ILE A 85 2.23 -2.52 18.55
N SER A 86 1.05 -1.96 18.81
CA SER A 86 0.87 -0.83 19.73
C SER A 86 1.44 -1.14 21.14
N LYS A 87 1.09 -2.30 21.69
CA LYS A 87 1.65 -2.76 22.97
C LYS A 87 3.18 -2.95 22.96
N ARG A 88 3.75 -3.37 21.83
CA ARG A 88 5.21 -3.49 21.68
C ARG A 88 5.89 -2.13 21.66
N ILE A 89 5.32 -1.15 20.95
CA ILE A 89 5.81 0.24 20.94
C ILE A 89 5.77 0.81 22.36
N ALA A 90 4.64 0.70 23.05
CA ALA A 90 4.45 1.18 24.41
C ALA A 90 5.46 0.56 25.43
N ARG A 91 5.92 -0.67 25.19
CA ARG A 91 6.94 -1.35 26.01
C ARG A 91 8.38 -0.99 25.62
N GLY A 92 8.58 -0.15 24.63
CA GLY A 92 9.91 0.20 24.13
C GLY A 92 10.59 -0.91 23.33
N ASP A 93 9.86 -1.84 22.70
CA ASP A 93 10.47 -2.93 21.91
C ASP A 93 11.35 -2.34 20.79
N PRO A 94 12.68 -2.61 20.80
CA PRO A 94 13.60 -1.98 19.86
C PRO A 94 13.29 -2.28 18.39
N LYS A 95 12.80 -3.50 18.09
CA LYS A 95 12.45 -3.89 16.71
C LYS A 95 11.19 -3.18 16.23
N ALA A 96 10.20 -3.01 17.11
CA ALA A 96 9.00 -2.26 16.79
C ALA A 96 9.31 -0.77 16.58
N LEU A 97 10.09 -0.17 17.48
CA LEU A 97 10.49 1.23 17.39
C LEU A 97 11.32 1.50 16.13
N SER A 98 12.33 0.68 15.83
CA SER A 98 13.12 0.80 14.58
C SER A 98 12.25 0.69 13.33
N LEU A 99 11.32 -0.26 13.28
CA LEU A 99 10.40 -0.40 12.16
C LEU A 99 9.61 0.90 11.89
N TYR A 100 9.02 1.47 12.92
CA TYR A 100 8.17 2.65 12.77
C TYR A 100 8.98 3.93 12.57
N ARG A 101 10.09 4.10 13.27
CA ARG A 101 10.98 5.26 13.14
C ARG A 101 11.77 5.25 11.83
N ASP A 102 12.43 4.14 11.52
CA ASP A 102 13.41 4.08 10.44
C ASP A 102 12.79 3.76 9.09
N LEU A 103 11.82 2.83 9.05
CA LEU A 103 11.16 2.41 7.81
C LEU A 103 9.95 3.28 7.49
N TYR A 104 9.02 3.43 8.45
CA TYR A 104 7.78 4.19 8.23
C TYR A 104 7.94 5.69 8.50
N LYS A 105 9.09 6.14 8.99
CA LYS A 105 9.40 7.56 9.25
C LYS A 105 8.39 8.24 10.17
N VAL A 106 7.85 7.50 11.14
CA VAL A 106 6.95 8.06 12.15
C VAL A 106 7.74 8.93 13.12
N PRO A 107 7.32 10.19 13.37
CA PRO A 107 7.99 11.09 14.30
C PRO A 107 8.01 10.56 15.72
N ASP A 108 9.08 10.86 16.46
CA ASP A 108 9.27 10.39 17.85
C ASP A 108 8.19 10.91 18.82
N ASP A 109 7.70 12.12 18.61
CA ASP A 109 6.59 12.68 19.41
C ASP A 109 5.27 11.91 19.22
N VAL A 110 5.07 11.31 18.04
CA VAL A 110 3.93 10.43 17.79
C VAL A 110 4.14 9.08 18.44
N LEU A 111 5.35 8.50 18.34
CA LEU A 111 5.67 7.22 19.00
C LEU A 111 5.59 7.30 20.53
N ALA A 112 5.88 8.46 21.10
CA ALA A 112 5.80 8.69 22.55
C ALA A 112 4.36 8.75 23.11
N ARG A 113 3.33 8.72 22.26
CA ARG A 113 1.91 8.72 22.67
C ARG A 113 1.37 7.33 22.97
N PHE A 114 2.14 6.29 22.70
CA PHE A 114 1.79 4.90 22.99
C PHE A 114 2.27 4.47 24.36
#